data_effa534e0654ffd44251f5681b75b498
#
_entry.id   effa534e0654ffd44251f5681b75b498
#
_cell.length_a   1.000
_cell.length_b   1.000
_cell.length_c   1.000
_cell.angle_alpha   90.00
_cell.angle_beta   90.00
_cell.angle_gamma   90.00
#
_symmetry.space_group_name_H-M   'P 1'
#
loop_
_entity.id
_entity.type
_entity.pdbx_description
1 polymer ?
#
loop_
_entity_poly.entity_id
_entity_poly.type
_entity_poly.pdbx_seq_one_letter_code
_entity_poly.pdbx_strand_id
1 'polypeptide(L)'
;DTSLTPHSAYSLQDGVFREIAAEGAGPLSIHFMESPDEAALYRGEGSLAEWYGRMGWTCDFLRYGSPAARIAASVPSDRPLILVHGCCAAEEDMQILGESFSTPVAWALCPRSNLYISGLRPPVELLRRRGETICVGTDSLASNDSLSIVEELKAIPDVPLPELYAWATINGARALGMESDMGSVEVGKRCGLVLTENLDSRDG
;
A
#
# COMPACT_ATOMS: atom_id res chain seq x y z
N ASP A 1 17.12 -3.90 11.07
CA ASP A 1 17.14 -2.48 10.68
C ASP A 1 15.73 -1.92 10.82
N THR A 2 15.63 -0.66 11.26
CA THR A 2 14.38 0.08 11.36
C THR A 2 14.47 1.32 10.47
N SER A 3 13.37 1.66 9.79
CA SER A 3 13.26 2.88 9.00
C SER A 3 12.11 3.73 9.51
N LEU A 4 12.25 5.05 9.40
CA LEU A 4 11.13 5.95 9.58
C LEU A 4 10.27 5.94 8.33
N THR A 5 8.95 5.98 8.52
CA THR A 5 8.00 6.07 7.42
C THR A 5 6.84 7.00 7.82
N PRO A 6 6.34 7.85 6.92
CA PRO A 6 5.13 8.63 7.19
C PRO A 6 3.93 7.68 7.21
N HIS A 7 3.05 7.83 8.21
CA HIS A 7 1.89 6.97 8.34
C HIS A 7 0.98 7.04 7.11
N SER A 8 0.59 8.25 6.71
CA SER A 8 -0.27 8.49 5.55
C SER A 8 -0.01 9.86 4.92
N ALA A 9 -0.56 10.09 3.74
CA ALA A 9 -0.45 11.37 3.04
C ALA A 9 -1.26 12.51 3.68
N TYR A 10 -1.95 12.28 4.80
CA TYR A 10 -2.77 13.30 5.47
C TYR A 10 -2.50 13.42 6.98
N SER A 11 -1.78 12.50 7.58
CA SER A 11 -1.59 12.44 9.04
C SER A 11 -0.45 13.33 9.58
N LEU A 12 0.34 13.94 8.71
CA LEU A 12 1.51 14.75 9.07
C LEU A 12 1.48 16.11 8.38
N GLN A 13 2.00 17.12 9.05
CA GLN A 13 2.31 18.42 8.44
C GLN A 13 3.37 18.24 7.34
N ASP A 14 3.37 19.14 6.36
CA ASP A 14 4.18 18.98 5.16
C ASP A 14 5.68 18.93 5.43
N GLY A 15 6.19 19.78 6.32
CA GLY A 15 7.60 19.78 6.69
C GLY A 15 8.06 18.43 7.27
N VAL A 16 7.29 17.88 8.22
CA VAL A 16 7.58 16.59 8.86
C VAL A 16 7.48 15.45 7.86
N PHE A 17 6.48 15.46 6.99
CA PHE A 17 6.33 14.45 5.95
C PHE A 17 7.56 14.40 5.03
N ARG A 18 8.03 15.55 4.56
CA ARG A 18 9.20 15.66 3.69
C ARG A 18 10.49 15.24 4.39
N GLU A 19 10.66 15.62 5.65
CA GLU A 19 11.83 15.25 6.45
C GLU A 19 11.91 13.72 6.60
N ILE A 20 10.80 13.07 6.98
CA ILE A 20 10.73 11.60 7.07
C ILE A 20 10.95 10.96 5.70
N ALA A 21 10.33 11.49 4.65
CA ALA A 21 10.47 10.96 3.30
C ALA A 21 11.91 11.04 2.76
N ALA A 22 12.68 12.03 3.20
CA ALA A 22 14.08 12.19 2.83
C ALA A 22 15.04 11.34 3.67
N GLU A 23 14.60 10.82 4.83
CA GLU A 23 15.44 10.07 5.76
C GLU A 23 15.70 8.65 5.26
N GLY A 24 16.99 8.28 5.19
CA GLY A 24 17.44 6.93 4.81
C GLY A 24 17.26 6.60 3.33
N ALA A 25 17.49 5.35 2.96
CA ALA A 25 17.42 4.85 1.58
C ALA A 25 16.51 3.61 1.40
N GLY A 26 15.99 3.03 2.48
CA GLY A 26 15.12 1.86 2.43
C GLY A 26 13.71 2.21 1.94
N PRO A 27 12.85 1.23 1.66
CA PRO A 27 11.50 1.46 1.20
C PRO A 27 10.66 2.26 2.20
N LEU A 28 9.84 3.18 1.67
CA LEU A 28 8.79 3.86 2.43
C LEU A 28 7.47 3.13 2.28
N SER A 29 6.78 2.88 3.40
CA SER A 29 5.44 2.31 3.41
C SER A 29 4.44 3.39 3.85
N ILE A 30 3.48 3.73 3.00
CA ILE A 30 2.53 4.83 3.24
C ILE A 30 1.11 4.32 3.04
N HIS A 31 0.23 4.48 4.05
CA HIS A 31 -1.21 4.24 3.85
C HIS A 31 -1.74 5.25 2.83
N PHE A 32 -2.45 4.75 1.85
CA PHE A 32 -2.84 5.53 0.68
C PHE A 32 -4.23 5.14 0.20
N MET A 33 -5.10 6.14 0.08
CA MET A 33 -6.45 6.00 -0.51
C MET A 33 -7.23 4.81 0.04
N GLU A 34 -7.14 4.59 1.35
CA GLU A 34 -7.90 3.57 2.06
C GLU A 34 -9.38 3.92 2.12
N SER A 35 -9.68 5.22 2.21
CA SER A 35 -11.00 5.79 2.34
C SER A 35 -11.23 6.90 1.30
N PRO A 36 -12.46 7.12 0.82
CA PRO A 36 -12.80 8.26 -0.04
C PRO A 36 -12.61 9.60 0.65
N ASP A 37 -12.61 9.64 1.98
CA ASP A 37 -12.37 10.84 2.77
C ASP A 37 -10.95 11.39 2.59
N GLU A 38 -9.98 10.59 2.20
CA GLU A 38 -8.64 11.09 1.91
C GLU A 38 -8.64 12.06 0.73
N ALA A 39 -9.24 11.68 -0.39
CA ALA A 39 -9.37 12.57 -1.54
C ALA A 39 -10.29 13.77 -1.25
N ALA A 40 -11.35 13.57 -0.46
CA ALA A 40 -12.26 14.63 -0.05
C ALA A 40 -11.54 15.68 0.82
N LEU A 41 -10.68 15.24 1.74
CA LEU A 41 -9.87 16.13 2.58
C LEU A 41 -9.05 17.11 1.73
N TYR A 42 -8.44 16.66 0.64
CA TYR A 42 -7.64 17.53 -0.24
C TYR A 42 -8.48 18.58 -0.98
N ARG A 43 -9.81 18.42 -1.01
CA ARG A 43 -10.77 19.44 -1.49
C ARG A 43 -11.37 20.27 -0.34
N GLY A 44 -10.96 20.00 0.89
CA GLY A 44 -11.53 20.64 2.09
C GLY A 44 -12.91 20.12 2.46
N GLU A 45 -13.24 18.87 2.07
CA GLU A 45 -14.55 18.24 2.21
C GLU A 45 -14.44 16.95 3.04
N GLY A 46 -15.59 16.42 3.45
CA GLY A 46 -15.71 15.12 4.10
C GLY A 46 -15.41 15.13 5.59
N SER A 47 -15.59 13.96 6.20
CA SER A 47 -15.52 13.78 7.66
C SER A 47 -14.13 14.07 8.23
N LEU A 48 -13.07 13.80 7.47
CA LEU A 48 -11.69 14.13 7.88
C LEU A 48 -11.49 15.64 7.93
N ALA A 49 -11.96 16.41 6.95
CA ALA A 49 -11.85 17.87 6.95
C ALA A 49 -12.60 18.49 8.13
N GLU A 50 -13.80 18.00 8.40
CA GLU A 50 -14.58 18.43 9.56
C GLU A 50 -13.88 18.11 10.88
N TRP A 51 -13.28 16.92 10.98
CA TRP A 51 -12.56 16.51 12.17
C TRP A 51 -11.31 17.37 12.41
N TYR A 52 -10.52 17.64 11.35
CA TYR A 52 -9.36 18.53 11.42
C TYR A 52 -9.78 19.94 11.85
N GLY A 53 -10.88 20.46 11.30
CA GLY A 53 -11.43 21.76 11.69
C GLY A 53 -11.83 21.82 13.17
N ARG A 54 -12.49 20.80 13.69
CA ARG A 54 -12.85 20.69 15.12
C ARG A 54 -11.64 20.65 16.03
N MET A 55 -10.56 19.99 15.60
CA MET A 55 -9.30 19.92 16.35
C MET A 55 -8.44 21.18 16.23
N GLY A 56 -8.82 22.12 15.38
CA GLY A 56 -8.03 23.32 15.09
C GLY A 56 -6.71 23.03 14.37
N TRP A 57 -6.65 21.92 13.67
CA TRP A 57 -5.44 21.51 12.94
C TRP A 57 -5.42 22.15 11.54
N THR A 58 -4.24 22.57 11.12
CA THR A 58 -4.02 23.11 9.78
C THR A 58 -3.60 22.00 8.83
N CYS A 59 -4.20 21.98 7.64
CA CYS A 59 -3.84 21.10 6.55
C CYS A 59 -2.97 21.85 5.54
N ASP A 60 -1.69 22.05 5.84
CA ASP A 60 -0.74 22.79 5.01
C ASP A 60 -0.41 22.09 3.68
N PHE A 61 -0.83 20.83 3.55
CA PHE A 61 -0.64 19.99 2.38
C PHE A 61 -1.77 20.07 1.33
N LEU A 62 -2.89 20.72 1.60
CA LEU A 62 -4.01 20.82 0.65
C LEU A 62 -3.61 21.43 -0.70
N ARG A 63 -2.55 22.25 -0.72
CA ARG A 63 -2.00 22.86 -1.93
C ARG A 63 -1.58 21.87 -3.01
N TYR A 64 -1.38 20.61 -2.67
CA TYR A 64 -1.03 19.55 -3.63
C TYR A 64 -2.22 19.04 -4.43
N GLY A 65 -3.46 19.28 -3.98
CA GLY A 65 -4.69 18.91 -4.67
C GLY A 65 -5.08 17.45 -4.58
N SER A 66 -4.12 16.53 -4.36
CA SER A 66 -4.42 15.11 -4.15
C SER A 66 -3.34 14.43 -3.29
N PRO A 67 -3.66 13.26 -2.66
CA PRO A 67 -2.68 12.43 -1.98
C PRO A 67 -1.52 11.99 -2.88
N ALA A 68 -1.81 11.57 -4.11
CA ALA A 68 -0.81 11.15 -5.09
C ALA A 68 0.14 12.29 -5.46
N ALA A 69 -0.39 13.48 -5.74
CA ALA A 69 0.41 14.65 -6.06
C ALA A 69 1.30 15.08 -4.88
N ARG A 70 0.82 14.97 -3.64
CA ARG A 70 1.64 15.21 -2.45
C ARG A 70 2.80 14.24 -2.35
N ILE A 71 2.54 12.94 -2.49
CA ILE A 71 3.58 11.91 -2.44
C ILE A 71 4.61 12.17 -3.52
N ALA A 72 4.18 12.37 -4.78
CA ALA A 72 5.04 12.66 -5.91
C ALA A 72 5.94 13.89 -5.71
N ALA A 73 5.42 14.94 -5.07
CA ALA A 73 6.17 16.16 -4.81
C ALA A 73 7.08 16.12 -3.56
N SER A 74 6.89 15.14 -2.69
CA SER A 74 7.53 15.11 -1.37
C SER A 74 8.49 13.95 -1.15
N VAL A 75 8.30 12.84 -1.84
CA VAL A 75 9.13 11.64 -1.76
C VAL A 75 10.19 11.69 -2.89
N PRO A 76 11.48 11.43 -2.60
CA PRO A 76 12.50 11.33 -3.64
C PRO A 76 12.12 10.30 -4.71
N SER A 77 12.31 10.64 -5.99
CA SER A 77 11.84 9.82 -7.12
C SER A 77 12.52 8.45 -7.26
N ASP A 78 13.67 8.28 -6.67
CA ASP A 78 14.45 7.03 -6.63
C ASP A 78 14.18 6.21 -5.36
N ARG A 79 13.33 6.72 -4.45
CA ARG A 79 12.98 6.03 -3.21
C ARG A 79 11.99 4.89 -3.49
N PRO A 80 12.30 3.64 -3.10
CA PRO A 80 11.32 2.56 -3.18
C PRO A 80 10.07 2.90 -2.35
N LEU A 81 8.91 2.78 -2.96
CA LEU A 81 7.63 3.18 -2.36
C LEU A 81 6.65 2.02 -2.32
N ILE A 82 6.05 1.81 -1.15
CA ILE A 82 4.97 0.85 -0.92
C ILE A 82 3.73 1.62 -0.51
N LEU A 83 2.69 1.56 -1.31
CA LEU A 83 1.38 2.15 -1.01
C LEU A 83 0.46 1.07 -0.45
N VAL A 84 -0.05 1.30 0.76
CA VAL A 84 -0.87 0.31 1.47
C VAL A 84 -2.35 0.63 1.27
N HIS A 85 -3.18 -0.38 1.12
CA HIS A 85 -4.62 -0.39 0.87
C HIS A 85 -5.01 -0.04 -0.56
N GLY A 86 -4.94 1.22 -0.97
CA GLY A 86 -5.29 1.67 -2.31
C GLY A 86 -6.76 1.47 -2.72
N CYS A 87 -7.69 1.31 -1.77
CA CYS A 87 -9.10 0.98 -2.04
C CYS A 87 -9.80 1.99 -2.94
N CYS A 88 -9.48 3.26 -2.77
CA CYS A 88 -10.07 4.38 -3.51
C CYS A 88 -9.11 4.98 -4.55
N ALA A 89 -7.99 4.29 -4.84
CA ALA A 89 -7.04 4.74 -5.83
C ALA A 89 -7.65 4.70 -7.24
N ALA A 90 -7.52 5.80 -7.95
CA ALA A 90 -7.97 5.96 -9.33
C ALA A 90 -6.81 5.78 -10.31
N GLU A 91 -7.15 5.64 -11.60
CA GLU A 91 -6.15 5.53 -12.67
C GLU A 91 -5.24 6.76 -12.74
N GLU A 92 -5.78 7.94 -12.44
CA GLU A 92 -5.03 9.20 -12.38
C GLU A 92 -3.96 9.19 -11.28
N ASP A 93 -4.27 8.64 -10.08
CA ASP A 93 -3.30 8.50 -9.00
C ASP A 93 -2.12 7.61 -9.43
N MET A 94 -2.43 6.48 -10.06
CA MET A 94 -1.42 5.54 -10.58
C MET A 94 -0.57 6.19 -11.67
N GLN A 95 -1.17 7.00 -12.53
CA GLN A 95 -0.44 7.73 -13.57
C GLN A 95 0.52 8.75 -12.95
N ILE A 96 0.04 9.61 -12.04
CA ILE A 96 0.87 10.60 -11.34
C ILE A 96 2.08 9.93 -10.69
N LEU A 97 1.84 8.83 -9.97
CA LEU A 97 2.90 8.11 -9.26
C LEU A 97 3.87 7.42 -10.23
N GLY A 98 3.35 6.74 -11.26
CA GLY A 98 4.17 6.05 -12.25
C GLY A 98 5.08 7.00 -13.07
N GLU A 99 4.63 8.23 -13.32
CA GLU A 99 5.42 9.27 -14.00
C GLU A 99 6.45 9.94 -13.08
N SER A 100 6.23 9.89 -11.76
CA SER A 100 7.05 10.60 -10.77
C SER A 100 8.18 9.77 -10.20
N PHE A 101 8.07 8.45 -10.18
CA PHE A 101 9.06 7.57 -9.59
C PHE A 101 9.87 6.83 -10.65
N SER A 102 11.18 6.76 -10.45
CA SER A 102 12.10 6.00 -11.31
C SER A 102 12.15 4.51 -10.98
N THR A 103 11.64 4.13 -9.81
CA THR A 103 11.47 2.75 -9.35
C THR A 103 9.99 2.37 -9.35
N PRO A 104 9.63 1.10 -9.60
CA PRO A 104 8.24 0.68 -9.52
C PRO A 104 7.64 0.95 -8.13
N VAL A 105 6.46 1.55 -8.11
CA VAL A 105 5.65 1.68 -6.90
C VAL A 105 4.98 0.35 -6.62
N ALA A 106 5.11 -0.15 -5.40
CA ALA A 106 4.45 -1.37 -4.97
C ALA A 106 3.13 -1.06 -4.25
N TRP A 107 2.10 -1.88 -4.50
CA TRP A 107 0.78 -1.77 -3.89
C TRP A 107 0.56 -2.95 -2.94
N ALA A 108 0.57 -2.67 -1.63
CA ALA A 108 0.33 -3.67 -0.60
C ALA A 108 -1.15 -3.73 -0.25
N LEU A 109 -1.84 -4.75 -0.73
CA LEU A 109 -3.27 -4.93 -0.51
C LEU A 109 -3.52 -5.64 0.81
N CYS A 110 -4.50 -5.15 1.59
CA CYS A 110 -4.95 -5.74 2.85
C CYS A 110 -6.47 -5.98 2.77
N PRO A 111 -6.94 -6.90 1.90
CA PRO A 111 -8.36 -6.99 1.54
C PRO A 111 -9.29 -7.28 2.72
N ARG A 112 -8.89 -8.06 3.71
CA ARG A 112 -9.73 -8.37 4.87
C ARG A 112 -9.86 -7.17 5.80
N SER A 113 -8.75 -6.47 6.09
CA SER A 113 -8.76 -5.22 6.84
C SER A 113 -9.67 -4.19 6.17
N ASN A 114 -9.56 -4.01 4.86
CA ASN A 114 -10.38 -3.06 4.11
C ASN A 114 -11.88 -3.41 4.17
N LEU A 115 -12.23 -4.68 4.04
CA LEU A 115 -13.61 -5.13 4.19
C LEU A 115 -14.15 -4.91 5.60
N TYR A 116 -13.32 -5.11 6.62
CA TYR A 116 -13.70 -4.89 8.02
C TYR A 116 -13.91 -3.39 8.32
N ILE A 117 -12.99 -2.53 7.91
CA ILE A 117 -13.03 -1.09 8.24
C ILE A 117 -14.09 -0.34 7.43
N SER A 118 -14.13 -0.54 6.12
CA SER A 118 -14.89 0.30 5.20
C SER A 118 -15.84 -0.47 4.28
N GLY A 119 -15.75 -1.79 4.23
CA GLY A 119 -16.48 -2.60 3.26
C GLY A 119 -15.97 -2.45 1.82
N LEU A 120 -14.88 -1.71 1.62
CA LEU A 120 -14.29 -1.47 0.31
C LEU A 120 -13.30 -2.58 -0.08
N ARG A 121 -13.04 -2.70 -1.36
CA ARG A 121 -12.01 -3.57 -1.92
C ARG A 121 -11.04 -2.77 -2.76
N PRO A 122 -9.73 -3.08 -2.74
CA PRO A 122 -8.78 -2.45 -3.65
C PRO A 122 -9.13 -2.78 -5.12
N PRO A 123 -8.83 -1.87 -6.06
CA PRO A 123 -9.17 -2.01 -7.47
C PRO A 123 -8.23 -2.99 -8.20
N VAL A 124 -8.26 -4.27 -7.79
CA VAL A 124 -7.34 -5.34 -8.24
C VAL A 124 -7.25 -5.42 -9.77
N GLU A 125 -8.40 -5.40 -10.45
CA GLU A 125 -8.43 -5.51 -11.91
C GLU A 125 -7.76 -4.30 -12.60
N LEU A 126 -7.91 -3.10 -12.04
CA LEU A 126 -7.24 -1.89 -12.54
C LEU A 126 -5.72 -2.01 -12.35
N LEU A 127 -5.25 -2.39 -11.16
CA LEU A 127 -3.83 -2.58 -10.86
C LEU A 127 -3.20 -3.63 -11.79
N ARG A 128 -3.87 -4.76 -12.00
CA ARG A 128 -3.42 -5.82 -12.91
C ARG A 128 -3.34 -5.35 -14.36
N ARG A 129 -4.39 -4.69 -14.86
CA ARG A 129 -4.43 -4.16 -16.23
C ARG A 129 -3.31 -3.15 -16.50
N ARG A 130 -2.93 -2.38 -15.51
CA ARG A 130 -1.83 -1.41 -15.60
C ARG A 130 -0.44 -2.05 -15.43
N GLY A 131 -0.38 -3.32 -15.01
CA GLY A 131 0.89 -4.00 -14.73
C GLY A 131 1.59 -3.50 -13.47
N GLU A 132 0.84 -2.98 -12.51
CA GLU A 132 1.38 -2.49 -11.25
C GLU A 132 1.99 -3.64 -10.42
N THR A 133 2.97 -3.32 -9.58
CA THR A 133 3.56 -4.30 -8.67
C THR A 133 2.64 -4.48 -7.45
N ILE A 134 1.94 -5.59 -7.39
CA ILE A 134 1.03 -5.92 -6.28
C ILE A 134 1.72 -6.85 -5.29
N CYS A 135 1.58 -6.57 -4.00
CA CYS A 135 1.89 -7.49 -2.90
C CYS A 135 0.74 -7.50 -1.88
N VAL A 136 0.80 -8.40 -0.91
CA VAL A 136 -0.27 -8.62 0.06
C VAL A 136 0.25 -8.48 1.48
N GLY A 137 -0.51 -7.79 2.32
CA GLY A 137 -0.31 -7.66 3.76
C GLY A 137 -1.59 -7.96 4.52
N THR A 138 -1.51 -8.13 5.83
CA THR A 138 -2.65 -8.44 6.70
C THR A 138 -3.19 -7.23 7.44
N ASP A 139 -2.42 -6.12 7.45
CA ASP A 139 -2.62 -5.05 8.41
C ASP A 139 -2.53 -5.59 9.87
N SER A 140 -3.09 -4.90 10.84
CA SER A 140 -3.01 -5.26 12.24
C SER A 140 -4.22 -6.09 12.71
N LEU A 141 -4.10 -6.77 13.86
CA LEU A 141 -5.23 -7.43 14.51
C LEU A 141 -6.32 -6.45 15.03
N ALA A 142 -6.07 -5.14 14.97
CA ALA A 142 -7.10 -4.15 15.27
C ALA A 142 -8.15 -4.01 14.14
N SER A 143 -7.76 -4.36 12.92
CA SER A 143 -8.59 -4.30 11.72
C SER A 143 -8.75 -5.66 11.01
N ASN A 144 -8.24 -6.73 11.62
CA ASN A 144 -8.28 -8.08 11.06
C ASN A 144 -8.44 -9.11 12.18
N ASP A 145 -9.09 -10.22 11.91
CA ASP A 145 -9.24 -11.34 12.85
C ASP A 145 -8.12 -12.38 12.74
N SER A 146 -7.23 -12.22 11.76
CA SER A 146 -6.12 -13.14 11.48
C SER A 146 -4.95 -12.42 10.82
N LEU A 147 -3.73 -12.84 11.13
CA LEU A 147 -2.50 -12.43 10.41
C LEU A 147 -2.08 -13.49 9.37
N SER A 148 -3.03 -14.21 8.81
CA SER A 148 -2.80 -15.22 7.78
C SER A 148 -2.82 -14.61 6.39
N ILE A 149 -1.69 -14.62 5.69
CA ILE A 149 -1.62 -14.22 4.28
C ILE A 149 -2.52 -15.11 3.40
N VAL A 150 -2.67 -16.39 3.73
CA VAL A 150 -3.56 -17.30 3.00
C VAL A 150 -5.02 -16.80 3.04
N GLU A 151 -5.47 -16.34 4.20
CA GLU A 151 -6.82 -15.77 4.33
C GLU A 151 -6.99 -14.47 3.55
N GLU A 152 -5.94 -13.65 3.44
CA GLU A 152 -5.95 -12.47 2.56
C GLU A 152 -6.09 -12.88 1.09
N LEU A 153 -5.35 -13.90 0.64
CA LEU A 153 -5.44 -14.39 -0.75
C LEU A 153 -6.84 -14.92 -1.08
N LYS A 154 -7.49 -15.61 -0.14
CA LYS A 154 -8.87 -16.08 -0.30
C LYS A 154 -9.87 -14.92 -0.48
N ALA A 155 -9.60 -13.77 0.12
CA ALA A 155 -10.44 -12.59 0.01
C ALA A 155 -10.30 -11.84 -1.33
N ILE A 156 -9.34 -12.23 -2.19
CA ILE A 156 -9.12 -11.65 -3.52
C ILE A 156 -9.76 -12.55 -4.60
N PRO A 157 -10.90 -12.19 -5.17
CA PRO A 157 -11.55 -13.00 -6.21
C PRO A 157 -10.86 -12.86 -7.57
N ASP A 158 -11.14 -13.80 -8.46
CA ASP A 158 -10.87 -13.74 -9.91
C ASP A 158 -9.41 -13.52 -10.33
N VAL A 159 -8.46 -13.88 -9.45
CA VAL A 159 -7.01 -13.86 -9.74
C VAL A 159 -6.48 -15.29 -9.76
N PRO A 160 -5.70 -15.70 -10.78
CA PRO A 160 -5.09 -17.02 -10.84
C PRO A 160 -4.18 -17.29 -9.63
N LEU A 161 -4.23 -18.51 -9.11
CA LEU A 161 -3.49 -18.91 -7.93
C LEU A 161 -1.96 -18.66 -8.03
N PRO A 162 -1.30 -18.95 -9.16
CA PRO A 162 0.13 -18.64 -9.30
C PRO A 162 0.46 -17.15 -9.18
N GLU A 163 -0.44 -16.27 -9.61
CA GLU A 163 -0.30 -14.82 -9.50
C GLU A 163 -0.47 -14.38 -8.04
N LEU A 164 -1.47 -14.91 -7.34
CA LEU A 164 -1.67 -14.67 -5.90
C LEU A 164 -0.45 -15.10 -5.08
N TYR A 165 0.15 -16.25 -5.39
CA TYR A 165 1.39 -16.66 -4.73
C TYR A 165 2.55 -15.71 -5.00
N ALA A 166 2.69 -15.20 -6.22
CA ALA A 166 3.73 -14.21 -6.52
C ALA A 166 3.52 -12.93 -5.67
N TRP A 167 2.28 -12.49 -5.49
CA TRP A 167 1.96 -11.32 -4.65
C TRP A 167 2.30 -11.55 -3.17
N ALA A 168 2.06 -12.76 -2.67
CA ALA A 168 2.33 -13.14 -1.29
C ALA A 168 3.81 -13.46 -1.01
N THR A 169 4.67 -13.52 -2.03
CA THR A 169 6.06 -13.97 -1.88
C THR A 169 7.03 -13.04 -2.59
N ILE A 170 7.36 -13.30 -3.86
CA ILE A 170 8.43 -12.59 -4.57
C ILE A 170 8.14 -11.11 -4.76
N ASN A 171 6.89 -10.70 -4.94
CA ASN A 171 6.54 -9.29 -5.11
C ASN A 171 6.72 -8.51 -3.80
N GLY A 172 6.33 -9.10 -2.65
CA GLY A 172 6.59 -8.53 -1.34
C GLY A 172 8.11 -8.40 -1.07
N ALA A 173 8.88 -9.43 -1.43
CA ALA A 173 10.33 -9.39 -1.30
C ALA A 173 10.95 -8.27 -2.16
N ARG A 174 10.49 -8.10 -3.41
CA ARG A 174 10.92 -6.99 -4.28
C ARG A 174 10.56 -5.63 -3.72
N ALA A 175 9.34 -5.47 -3.23
CA ALA A 175 8.90 -4.21 -2.62
C ALA A 175 9.76 -3.81 -1.42
N LEU A 176 10.30 -4.79 -0.71
CA LEU A 176 11.19 -4.61 0.45
C LEU A 176 12.68 -4.57 0.08
N GLY A 177 13.04 -4.77 -1.20
CA GLY A 177 14.44 -4.87 -1.65
C GLY A 177 15.16 -6.12 -1.14
N MET A 178 14.42 -7.19 -0.88
CA MET A 178 14.92 -8.45 -0.27
C MET A 178 14.86 -9.64 -1.23
N GLU A 179 14.58 -9.43 -2.51
CA GLU A 179 14.40 -10.50 -3.49
C GLU A 179 15.66 -11.32 -3.77
N SER A 180 16.84 -10.80 -3.44
CA SER A 180 18.08 -11.56 -3.48
C SER A 180 18.16 -12.65 -2.41
N ASP A 181 17.50 -12.43 -1.27
CA ASP A 181 17.57 -13.28 -0.10
C ASP A 181 16.32 -14.15 0.11
N MET A 182 15.16 -13.68 -0.35
CA MET A 182 13.87 -14.36 -0.10
C MET A 182 12.84 -14.13 -1.22
N GLY A 183 11.65 -14.73 -1.05
CA GLY A 183 10.50 -14.57 -1.95
C GLY A 183 10.41 -15.65 -3.04
N SER A 184 11.43 -16.46 -3.24
CA SER A 184 11.41 -17.61 -4.17
C SER A 184 12.31 -18.72 -3.67
N VAL A 185 12.06 -19.95 -4.14
CA VAL A 185 12.87 -21.13 -3.82
C VAL A 185 13.99 -21.26 -4.86
N GLU A 186 15.13 -20.67 -4.54
CA GLU A 186 16.31 -20.66 -5.40
C GLU A 186 17.59 -20.97 -4.59
N VAL A 187 18.61 -21.51 -5.26
CA VAL A 187 19.89 -21.82 -4.63
C VAL A 187 20.53 -20.51 -4.10
N GLY A 188 20.89 -20.52 -2.83
CA GLY A 188 21.52 -19.37 -2.17
C GLY A 188 20.58 -18.46 -1.39
N LYS A 189 19.27 -18.53 -1.62
CA LYS A 189 18.29 -17.75 -0.84
C LYS A 189 18.02 -18.39 0.53
N ARG A 190 17.77 -17.55 1.52
CA ARG A 190 17.46 -17.93 2.92
C ARG A 190 15.95 -17.93 3.18
N CYS A 191 15.14 -18.22 2.16
CA CYS A 191 13.70 -18.23 2.32
C CYS A 191 13.26 -19.36 3.26
N GLY A 192 12.37 -19.06 4.19
CA GLY A 192 11.58 -20.06 4.88
C GLY A 192 10.63 -20.74 3.90
N LEU A 193 10.25 -21.99 4.18
CA LEU A 193 9.22 -22.71 3.46
C LEU A 193 7.98 -22.77 4.34
N VAL A 194 6.83 -22.41 3.78
CA VAL A 194 5.53 -22.59 4.42
C VAL A 194 4.80 -23.68 3.68
N LEU A 195 4.49 -24.77 4.37
CA LEU A 195 3.62 -25.81 3.85
C LEU A 195 2.17 -25.40 4.08
N THR A 196 1.40 -25.34 3.01
CA THR A 196 -0.04 -25.09 3.06
C THR A 196 -0.77 -26.33 2.57
N GLU A 197 -1.83 -26.71 3.26
CA GLU A 197 -2.68 -27.83 2.90
C GLU A 197 -4.00 -27.32 2.29
N ASN A 198 -4.59 -28.10 1.37
CA ASN A 198 -5.92 -27.85 0.79
C ASN A 198 -6.08 -26.50 0.05
N LEU A 199 -5.03 -26.03 -0.64
CA LEU A 199 -5.10 -24.84 -1.49
C LEU A 199 -5.49 -25.13 -2.95
N ASP A 200 -5.97 -26.34 -3.23
CA ASP A 200 -6.37 -26.77 -4.58
C ASP A 200 -7.69 -26.10 -5.01
N SER A 201 -8.46 -25.57 -4.06
CA SER A 201 -9.64 -24.76 -4.30
C SER A 201 -9.71 -23.60 -3.32
N ARG A 202 -10.31 -22.47 -3.75
CA ARG A 202 -10.57 -21.28 -2.88
C ARG A 202 -11.62 -21.57 -1.79
N ASP A 203 -12.26 -22.72 -1.84
CA ASP A 203 -13.36 -23.16 -0.97
C ASP A 203 -12.89 -24.13 0.14
N GLY A 204 -11.58 -24.32 0.29
CA GLY A 204 -10.97 -25.18 1.29
C GLY A 204 -10.72 -24.51 2.65
#